data_43d4deb2d3651c436589c74004290d9e
#
_entry.id   43d4deb2d3651c436589c74004290d9e
#
_cell.length_a   1.000
_cell.length_b   1.000
_cell.length_c   1.000
_cell.angle_alpha   90.00
_cell.angle_beta   90.00
_cell.angle_gamma   90.00
#
_symmetry.space_group_name_H-M   'P 1'
#
loop_
_entity.id
_entity.type
_entity.pdbx_description
1 polymer ?
#
loop_
_entity_poly.entity_id
_entity_poly.type
_entity_poly.pdbx_seq_one_letter_code
_entity_poly.pdbx_strand_id
1 'polypeptide(L)'
;MYPRRLVARHGERRTLRDIRGAAPQKHVATGRRSHGCSAGMFPKMISLLGLVAFIALGWLLSNNRRAFPWRTVLWGLGLQFAFALFILHTPIGKGLFSAATDMVGQLNLFAIEGAKMVFGPLVDSAKTAVGFNPATGSAFVVLIPSSGAVFAILIAATIILISALSALLYHWGVLQKVVAGMAWVMMRTMRTSGSESLAGASNIFLGQTEAALLIKPYLPKMTQSEIMALMVTGFSTIATGVMVVYAGLPAMSAGHIVTASVLGAPAGLLMAKVMFPETEKSETGERHHFAVKRTAANSIDALCTGAGEGVMLSLNVIGMLLAFVAVVALANALVSWPQHALGMAEPVTLQQFFGWVNAPFAWLLGVPAKDCGFIGQILGERVVLNEFVAYIDLSKHVVAHPGAIEPRSVLLASYALCGFANFASIAIQIGGIGALCPERRGDLAKIGLRAMFSGLLACYVMTAIVGILI
;
A
#
# COMPACT_ATOMS: atom_id res chain seq x y z
N MET A 1 -7.14 8.12 76.06
CA MET A 1 -6.28 7.10 76.68
C MET A 1 -5.45 6.46 75.60
N TYR A 2 -4.17 6.77 75.58
CA TYR A 2 -3.12 6.17 74.77
C TYR A 2 -2.78 4.80 75.33
N PRO A 3 -2.22 3.85 74.54
CA PRO A 3 -0.77 3.90 74.40
C PRO A 3 -0.19 3.56 72.98
N ARG A 4 1.02 4.16 72.87
CA ARG A 4 2.07 3.95 71.85
C ARG A 4 2.75 2.57 71.94
N ARG A 5 3.37 2.20 70.83
CA ARG A 5 4.71 1.56 70.63
C ARG A 5 4.65 0.62 69.39
N LEU A 6 5.59 0.41 68.51
CA LEU A 6 7.05 0.71 68.33
C LEU A 6 7.36 0.40 66.84
N VAL A 7 8.00 1.24 66.10
CA VAL A 7 9.33 1.23 65.49
C VAL A 7 9.90 -0.14 65.10
N ALA A 8 10.14 -0.31 63.82
CA ALA A 8 11.38 -0.89 63.29
C ALA A 8 11.59 -0.51 61.81
N ARG A 9 12.68 0.13 61.57
CA ARG A 9 13.42 0.44 60.38
C ARG A 9 13.67 -0.81 59.52
N HIS A 10 13.62 -0.72 58.17
CA HIS A 10 14.78 -1.02 57.35
C HIS A 10 14.60 -0.33 56.02
N GLY A 11 15.49 0.60 55.72
CA GLY A 11 15.62 1.22 54.41
C GLY A 11 16.41 0.33 53.49
N GLU A 12 15.90 0.16 52.30
CA GLU A 12 16.72 -0.21 51.13
C GLU A 12 16.50 0.83 50.04
N ARG A 13 17.47 1.70 49.92
CA ARG A 13 17.64 2.55 48.75
C ARG A 13 18.04 1.63 47.60
N ARG A 14 17.12 1.24 46.71
CA ARG A 14 17.46 0.73 45.42
C ARG A 14 17.73 1.91 44.50
N THR A 15 18.98 2.02 44.09
CA THR A 15 19.53 3.02 43.19
C THR A 15 19.01 2.78 41.78
N LEU A 16 18.79 3.89 41.05
CA LEU A 16 18.37 3.98 39.65
C LEU A 16 19.37 3.33 38.60
N ARG A 17 20.03 2.27 39.00
CA ARG A 17 21.04 1.59 38.15
C ARG A 17 20.61 0.23 37.57
N ASP A 18 19.46 -0.33 37.97
CA ASP A 18 19.03 -1.68 37.59
C ASP A 18 17.98 -1.76 36.47
N ILE A 19 17.73 -0.67 35.73
CA ILE A 19 16.81 -0.64 34.58
C ILE A 19 17.58 -0.64 33.23
N ARG A 20 18.86 -0.98 33.24
CA ARG A 20 19.63 -1.18 31.99
C ARG A 20 20.14 -2.60 31.92
N GLY A 21 19.29 -3.54 31.52
CA GLY A 21 19.75 -4.92 31.38
C GLY A 21 18.71 -5.92 30.91
N ALA A 22 17.82 -5.53 30.00
CA ALA A 22 17.08 -6.51 29.20
C ALA A 22 17.65 -6.50 27.78
N ALA A 23 18.73 -7.26 27.60
CA ALA A 23 19.25 -7.56 26.26
C ALA A 23 18.22 -8.43 25.49
N PRO A 24 18.05 -8.23 24.17
CA PRO A 24 17.18 -9.06 23.37
C PRO A 24 17.68 -10.50 23.39
N GLN A 25 16.80 -11.43 23.76
CA GLN A 25 17.09 -12.87 23.70
C GLN A 25 17.50 -13.25 22.28
N LYS A 26 18.77 -13.62 22.12
CA LYS A 26 19.27 -14.31 20.95
C LYS A 26 18.55 -15.65 20.86
N HIS A 27 17.66 -15.81 19.87
CA HIS A 27 17.14 -17.10 19.50
C HIS A 27 18.32 -17.99 19.09
N VAL A 28 18.59 -18.98 19.93
CA VAL A 28 19.52 -20.06 19.68
C VAL A 28 18.95 -20.89 18.54
N ALA A 29 19.56 -20.77 17.37
CA ALA A 29 19.33 -21.65 16.25
C ALA A 29 20.04 -22.98 16.54
N THR A 30 19.32 -23.96 17.07
CA THR A 30 19.80 -25.36 17.12
C THR A 30 19.21 -26.12 15.93
N GLY A 31 20.10 -26.43 15.03
CA GLY A 31 20.24 -27.54 14.15
C GLY A 31 19.04 -28.37 13.68
N ARG A 32 18.77 -28.22 12.38
CA ARG A 32 18.59 -29.32 11.44
C ARG A 32 18.87 -28.85 10.02
N ARG A 33 20.15 -28.86 9.62
CA ARG A 33 20.54 -28.84 8.21
C ARG A 33 20.44 -30.28 7.70
N SER A 34 19.37 -30.56 6.95
CA SER A 34 19.36 -31.60 5.89
C SER A 34 17.95 -31.60 5.26
N HIS A 35 17.86 -31.22 4.03
CA HIS A 35 16.82 -31.15 3.00
C HIS A 35 16.53 -29.72 2.51
N GLY A 36 17.60 -28.95 2.18
CA GLY A 36 17.44 -27.50 1.93
C GLY A 36 17.62 -27.02 0.50
N CYS A 37 18.01 -27.84 -0.49
CA CYS A 37 18.39 -27.28 -1.80
C CYS A 37 17.27 -27.35 -2.86
N SER A 38 16.34 -28.32 -2.79
CA SER A 38 15.24 -28.43 -3.74
C SER A 38 13.97 -27.67 -3.34
N ALA A 39 13.73 -27.51 -2.04
CA ALA A 39 12.52 -26.86 -1.53
C ALA A 39 12.48 -25.34 -1.80
N GLY A 40 13.62 -24.65 -1.92
CA GLY A 40 13.69 -23.23 -2.20
C GLY A 40 13.62 -22.86 -3.70
N MET A 41 13.97 -23.78 -4.60
CA MET A 41 13.99 -23.51 -6.05
C MET A 41 12.61 -23.60 -6.68
N PHE A 42 11.77 -24.50 -6.23
CA PHE A 42 10.43 -24.74 -6.80
C PHE A 42 9.50 -23.50 -6.72
N PRO A 43 9.35 -22.81 -5.58
CA PRO A 43 8.54 -21.59 -5.52
C PRO A 43 9.08 -20.47 -6.42
N LYS A 44 10.41 -20.35 -6.59
CA LYS A 44 11.03 -19.37 -7.50
C LYS A 44 10.72 -19.66 -8.97
N MET A 45 10.73 -20.93 -9.36
CA MET A 45 10.34 -21.35 -10.71
C MET A 45 8.86 -21.06 -10.99
N ILE A 46 7.98 -21.24 -9.98
CA ILE A 46 6.57 -20.89 -10.11
C ILE A 46 6.41 -19.37 -10.28
N SER A 47 7.15 -18.55 -9.49
CA SER A 47 7.14 -17.09 -9.66
C SER A 47 7.61 -16.66 -11.04
N LEU A 48 8.61 -17.36 -11.61
CA LEU A 48 9.07 -17.12 -13.00
C LEU A 48 7.98 -17.48 -14.02
N LEU A 49 7.32 -18.61 -13.83
CA LEU A 49 6.16 -19.01 -14.67
C LEU A 49 5.04 -17.96 -14.56
N GLY A 50 4.76 -17.49 -13.32
CA GLY A 50 3.79 -16.45 -13.06
C GLY A 50 4.12 -15.14 -13.76
N LEU A 51 5.38 -14.72 -13.74
CA LEU A 51 5.84 -13.51 -14.44
C LEU A 51 5.50 -13.58 -15.95
N VAL A 52 5.80 -14.71 -16.59
CA VAL A 52 5.49 -14.93 -17.99
C VAL A 52 3.97 -15.00 -18.20
N ALA A 53 3.25 -15.72 -17.34
CA ALA A 53 1.80 -15.88 -17.43
C ALA A 53 1.06 -14.55 -17.30
N PHE A 54 1.46 -13.65 -16.37
CA PHE A 54 0.82 -12.34 -16.18
C PHE A 54 1.05 -11.42 -17.37
N ILE A 55 2.26 -11.41 -17.96
CA ILE A 55 2.54 -10.64 -19.18
C ILE A 55 1.76 -11.22 -20.37
N ALA A 56 1.71 -12.55 -20.50
CA ALA A 56 0.95 -13.22 -21.53
C ALA A 56 -0.56 -12.96 -21.42
N LEU A 57 -1.11 -12.95 -20.19
CA LEU A 57 -2.50 -12.61 -19.94
C LEU A 57 -2.80 -11.16 -20.34
N GLY A 58 -1.91 -10.22 -20.00
CA GLY A 58 -2.02 -8.83 -20.44
C GLY A 58 -1.97 -8.71 -21.98
N TRP A 59 -1.09 -9.47 -22.64
CA TRP A 59 -1.03 -9.51 -24.09
C TRP A 59 -2.28 -10.14 -24.73
N LEU A 60 -2.84 -11.18 -24.14
CA LEU A 60 -4.11 -11.79 -24.61
C LEU A 60 -5.28 -10.79 -24.54
N LEU A 61 -5.27 -9.91 -23.54
CA LEU A 61 -6.28 -8.86 -23.35
C LEU A 61 -5.93 -7.56 -24.07
N SER A 62 -4.84 -7.54 -24.84
CA SER A 62 -4.36 -6.36 -25.54
C SER A 62 -5.33 -5.89 -26.62
N ASN A 63 -5.45 -4.57 -26.74
CA ASN A 63 -6.20 -3.91 -27.82
C ASN A 63 -5.58 -4.17 -29.21
N ASN A 64 -4.23 -4.31 -29.27
CA ASN A 64 -3.52 -4.64 -30.50
C ASN A 64 -2.38 -5.65 -30.22
N ARG A 65 -2.68 -6.94 -30.32
CA ARG A 65 -1.73 -8.03 -30.05
C ARG A 65 -0.52 -8.07 -31.00
N ARG A 66 -0.61 -7.45 -32.19
CA ARG A 66 0.49 -7.42 -33.17
C ARG A 66 1.55 -6.39 -32.82
N ALA A 67 1.19 -5.33 -32.11
CA ALA A 67 2.09 -4.25 -31.70
C ALA A 67 2.68 -4.48 -30.29
N PHE A 68 3.35 -5.64 -30.08
CA PHE A 68 3.93 -5.95 -28.77
C PHE A 68 5.13 -5.05 -28.47
N PRO A 69 5.15 -4.32 -27.34
CA PRO A 69 6.16 -3.31 -27.03
C PRO A 69 7.42 -3.93 -26.41
N TRP A 70 8.18 -4.74 -27.13
CA TRP A 70 9.35 -5.49 -26.64
C TRP A 70 10.32 -4.64 -25.85
N ARG A 71 10.63 -3.45 -26.33
CA ARG A 71 11.57 -2.56 -25.64
C ARG A 71 11.05 -2.13 -24.27
N THR A 72 9.81 -1.69 -24.18
CA THR A 72 9.17 -1.28 -22.94
C THR A 72 9.11 -2.43 -21.95
N VAL A 73 8.78 -3.63 -22.42
CA VAL A 73 8.73 -4.84 -21.58
C VAL A 73 10.11 -5.20 -21.05
N LEU A 74 11.11 -5.31 -21.91
CA LEU A 74 12.48 -5.71 -21.50
C LEU A 74 13.09 -4.70 -20.53
N TRP A 75 12.98 -3.39 -20.81
CA TRP A 75 13.50 -2.36 -19.93
C TRP A 75 12.67 -2.21 -18.66
N GLY A 76 11.34 -2.34 -18.73
CA GLY A 76 10.47 -2.33 -17.56
C GLY A 76 10.78 -3.48 -16.61
N LEU A 77 11.01 -4.69 -17.10
CA LEU A 77 11.49 -5.82 -16.30
C LEU A 77 12.90 -5.57 -15.79
N GLY A 78 13.82 -5.13 -16.67
CA GLY A 78 15.22 -4.83 -16.30
C GLY A 78 15.32 -3.82 -15.17
N LEU A 79 14.56 -2.72 -15.22
CA LEU A 79 14.52 -1.72 -14.16
C LEU A 79 14.00 -2.30 -12.84
N GLN A 80 12.93 -3.11 -12.89
CA GLN A 80 12.38 -3.75 -11.71
C GLN A 80 13.36 -4.75 -11.11
N PHE A 81 13.98 -5.63 -11.91
CA PHE A 81 15.01 -6.56 -11.44
C PHE A 81 16.22 -5.83 -10.87
N ALA A 82 16.73 -4.81 -11.55
CA ALA A 82 17.89 -4.03 -11.10
C ALA A 82 17.61 -3.35 -9.76
N PHE A 83 16.43 -2.71 -9.62
CA PHE A 83 16.07 -2.03 -8.40
C PHE A 83 15.79 -3.01 -7.25
N ALA A 84 15.07 -4.11 -7.50
CA ALA A 84 14.81 -5.13 -6.49
C ALA A 84 16.10 -5.80 -6.02
N LEU A 85 17.03 -6.16 -6.93
CA LEU A 85 18.36 -6.68 -6.59
C LEU A 85 19.15 -5.67 -5.78
N PHE A 86 19.15 -4.39 -6.18
CA PHE A 86 19.83 -3.34 -5.45
C PHE A 86 19.33 -3.24 -4.01
N ILE A 87 18.03 -3.13 -3.81
CA ILE A 87 17.43 -2.95 -2.47
C ILE A 87 17.59 -4.21 -1.61
N LEU A 88 17.32 -5.40 -2.16
CA LEU A 88 17.25 -6.63 -1.35
C LEU A 88 18.62 -7.25 -1.09
N HIS A 89 19.60 -7.09 -2.00
CA HIS A 89 20.85 -7.85 -1.95
C HIS A 89 22.11 -7.00 -1.71
N THR A 90 22.07 -5.66 -1.97
CA THR A 90 23.28 -4.84 -1.73
C THR A 90 23.29 -4.27 -0.30
N PRO A 91 24.49 -4.04 0.28
CA PRO A 91 24.61 -3.39 1.60
C PRO A 91 24.00 -1.99 1.64
N ILE A 92 24.19 -1.21 0.56
CA ILE A 92 23.62 0.14 0.42
C ILE A 92 22.08 0.07 0.36
N GLY A 93 21.56 -0.85 -0.44
CA GLY A 93 20.11 -1.07 -0.55
C GLY A 93 19.49 -1.50 0.79
N LYS A 94 20.12 -2.41 1.51
CA LYS A 94 19.69 -2.83 2.85
C LYS A 94 19.73 -1.68 3.86
N GLY A 95 20.75 -0.83 3.79
CA GLY A 95 20.84 0.40 4.60
C GLY A 95 19.70 1.37 4.28
N LEU A 96 19.40 1.57 3.00
CA LEU A 96 18.27 2.40 2.55
C LEU A 96 16.91 1.83 2.98
N PHE A 97 16.75 0.50 2.88
CA PHE A 97 15.59 -0.23 3.34
C PHE A 97 15.36 -0.05 4.86
N SER A 98 16.42 -0.21 5.68
CA SER A 98 16.37 0.03 7.12
C SER A 98 16.01 1.48 7.43
N ALA A 99 16.69 2.44 6.80
CA ALA A 99 16.43 3.86 6.99
C ALA A 99 14.97 4.23 6.64
N ALA A 100 14.41 3.67 5.56
CA ALA A 100 13.01 3.86 5.21
C ALA A 100 12.06 3.28 6.28
N THR A 101 12.38 2.10 6.81
CA THR A 101 11.60 1.46 7.88
C THR A 101 11.63 2.29 9.17
N ASP A 102 12.81 2.76 9.57
CA ASP A 102 13.00 3.58 10.76
C ASP A 102 12.30 4.94 10.61
N MET A 103 12.41 5.57 9.45
CA MET A 103 11.74 6.84 9.14
C MET A 103 10.22 6.71 9.22
N VAL A 104 9.64 5.68 8.63
CA VAL A 104 8.20 5.42 8.70
C VAL A 104 7.75 5.17 10.14
N GLY A 105 8.53 4.41 10.91
CA GLY A 105 8.28 4.19 12.34
C GLY A 105 8.25 5.50 13.14
N GLN A 106 9.23 6.38 12.93
CA GLN A 106 9.30 7.69 13.59
C GLN A 106 8.12 8.60 13.18
N LEU A 107 7.77 8.62 11.89
CA LEU A 107 6.63 9.41 11.41
C LEU A 107 5.30 8.96 12.06
N ASN A 108 5.11 7.66 12.22
CA ASN A 108 3.94 7.13 12.93
C ASN A 108 3.92 7.57 14.40
N LEU A 109 5.07 7.56 15.09
CA LEU A 109 5.16 8.05 16.48
C LEU A 109 4.80 9.53 16.56
N PHE A 110 5.31 10.37 15.67
CA PHE A 110 4.97 11.80 15.64
C PHE A 110 3.47 12.04 15.34
N ALA A 111 2.87 11.24 14.44
CA ALA A 111 1.44 11.31 14.17
C ALA A 111 0.62 10.97 15.42
N ILE A 112 1.02 9.93 16.17
CA ILE A 112 0.39 9.54 17.43
C ILE A 112 0.50 10.64 18.48
N GLU A 113 1.65 11.31 18.61
CA GLU A 113 1.80 12.44 19.56
C GLU A 113 0.86 13.60 19.20
N GLY A 114 0.74 13.97 17.93
CA GLY A 114 -0.26 14.96 17.49
C GLY A 114 -1.69 14.54 17.78
N ALA A 115 -2.01 13.26 17.51
CA ALA A 115 -3.34 12.71 17.78
C ALA A 115 -3.67 12.65 19.29
N LYS A 116 -2.70 12.35 20.15
CA LYS A 116 -2.88 12.37 21.63
C LYS A 116 -3.26 13.75 22.13
N MET A 117 -2.67 14.80 21.57
CA MET A 117 -3.01 16.17 21.96
C MET A 117 -4.47 16.51 21.65
N VAL A 118 -4.99 16.04 20.52
CA VAL A 118 -6.34 16.38 20.04
C VAL A 118 -7.41 15.43 20.61
N PHE A 119 -7.13 14.14 20.67
CA PHE A 119 -8.10 13.08 20.98
C PHE A 119 -7.86 12.39 22.33
N GLY A 120 -6.75 12.71 23.01
CA GLY A 120 -6.45 12.20 24.35
C GLY A 120 -6.49 10.66 24.44
N PRO A 121 -7.27 10.11 25.41
CA PRO A 121 -7.31 8.67 25.68
C PRO A 121 -7.79 7.79 24.51
N LEU A 122 -8.45 8.35 23.49
CA LEU A 122 -8.93 7.60 22.31
C LEU A 122 -7.79 7.10 21.42
N VAL A 123 -6.60 7.65 21.60
CA VAL A 123 -5.39 7.28 20.83
C VAL A 123 -4.44 6.42 21.65
N ASP A 124 -4.51 6.54 22.98
CA ASP A 124 -3.61 5.81 23.87
C ASP A 124 -4.19 4.43 24.18
N SER A 125 -3.46 3.38 23.81
CA SER A 125 -3.75 2.01 24.24
C SER A 125 -3.46 1.78 25.74
N ALA A 126 -2.99 2.78 26.45
CA ALA A 126 -2.74 2.77 27.88
C ALA A 126 -4.00 3.18 28.67
N LYS A 127 -5.05 2.39 28.77
CA LYS A 127 -5.34 1.54 29.90
C LYS A 127 -6.23 2.13 31.00
N THR A 128 -6.36 3.43 31.17
CA THR A 128 -7.18 4.00 32.25
C THR A 128 -7.77 5.33 31.86
N ALA A 129 -9.06 5.38 31.56
CA ALA A 129 -9.79 6.64 31.58
C ALA A 129 -10.32 6.84 33.01
N VAL A 130 -9.98 7.98 33.62
CA VAL A 130 -10.57 8.39 34.88
C VAL A 130 -11.83 9.18 34.55
N GLY A 131 -12.98 8.60 34.82
CA GLY A 131 -14.27 9.27 34.72
C GLY A 131 -14.69 9.82 36.10
N PHE A 132 -15.39 10.95 36.12
CA PHE A 132 -16.04 11.50 37.30
C PHE A 132 -17.55 11.21 37.25
N ASN A 133 -18.09 10.61 38.29
CA ASN A 133 -19.53 10.51 38.43
C ASN A 133 -20.06 11.81 39.03
N PRO A 134 -20.76 12.65 38.27
CA PRO A 134 -21.22 13.95 38.77
C PRO A 134 -22.26 13.84 39.90
N ALA A 135 -22.94 12.70 40.03
CA ALA A 135 -23.96 12.46 41.05
C ALA A 135 -23.36 12.07 42.41
N THR A 136 -22.17 11.45 42.45
CA THR A 136 -21.54 10.95 43.66
C THR A 136 -20.23 11.63 43.98
N GLY A 137 -19.71 12.47 43.09
CA GLY A 137 -18.39 13.11 43.21
C GLY A 137 -17.21 12.13 43.23
N SER A 138 -17.46 10.83 42.97
CA SER A 138 -16.42 9.81 43.00
C SER A 138 -15.76 9.65 41.63
N ALA A 139 -14.42 9.56 41.63
CA ALA A 139 -13.66 9.17 40.47
C ALA A 139 -13.80 7.65 40.25
N PHE A 140 -14.10 7.25 39.07
CA PHE A 140 -14.04 5.83 38.67
C PHE A 140 -13.03 5.64 37.56
N VAL A 141 -12.31 4.53 37.61
CA VAL A 141 -11.32 4.16 36.63
C VAL A 141 -11.97 3.15 35.67
N VAL A 142 -12.14 3.54 34.42
CA VAL A 142 -12.55 2.60 33.36
C VAL A 142 -11.28 2.01 32.78
N LEU A 143 -11.10 0.72 32.99
CA LEU A 143 -10.10 -0.06 32.23
C LEU A 143 -10.61 -0.19 30.80
N ILE A 144 -10.07 0.62 29.89
CA ILE A 144 -10.29 0.42 28.46
C ILE A 144 -9.41 -0.75 28.07
N PRO A 145 -9.99 -1.86 27.51
CA PRO A 145 -9.19 -2.98 27.03
C PRO A 145 -8.10 -2.47 26.07
N SER A 146 -6.98 -3.20 25.97
CA SER A 146 -5.81 -2.83 25.15
C SER A 146 -6.07 -2.65 23.64
N SER A 147 -7.31 -2.85 23.19
CA SER A 147 -7.84 -2.57 21.85
C SER A 147 -8.52 -1.18 21.74
N GLY A 148 -8.39 -0.32 22.73
CA GLY A 148 -9.17 0.92 22.84
C GLY A 148 -8.75 2.09 21.95
N ALA A 149 -7.63 2.01 21.25
CA ALA A 149 -7.27 3.04 20.26
C ALA A 149 -8.25 3.01 19.09
N VAL A 150 -8.92 4.12 18.82
CA VAL A 150 -9.82 4.22 17.68
C VAL A 150 -9.00 4.23 16.41
N PHE A 151 -9.03 3.13 15.68
CA PHE A 151 -8.24 2.90 14.47
C PHE A 151 -8.39 4.03 13.43
N ALA A 152 -9.60 4.55 13.25
CA ALA A 152 -9.86 5.66 12.34
C ALA A 152 -9.07 6.94 12.71
N ILE A 153 -8.87 7.20 14.01
CA ILE A 153 -8.12 8.37 14.48
C ILE A 153 -6.62 8.21 14.19
N LEU A 154 -6.07 7.01 14.43
CA LEU A 154 -4.65 6.72 14.12
C LEU A 154 -4.35 6.86 12.64
N ILE A 155 -5.24 6.33 11.80
CA ILE A 155 -5.13 6.47 10.34
C ILE A 155 -5.18 7.93 9.93
N ALA A 156 -6.17 8.68 10.41
CA ALA A 156 -6.35 10.08 10.07
C ALA A 156 -5.11 10.91 10.46
N ALA A 157 -4.59 10.74 11.68
CA ALA A 157 -3.41 11.45 12.14
C ALA A 157 -2.19 11.18 11.27
N THR A 158 -1.95 9.92 10.89
CA THR A 158 -0.84 9.54 10.01
C THR A 158 -1.00 10.15 8.62
N ILE A 159 -2.18 10.06 8.02
CA ILE A 159 -2.45 10.61 6.69
C ILE A 159 -2.27 12.13 6.68
N ILE A 160 -2.79 12.83 7.68
CA ILE A 160 -2.69 14.30 7.80
C ILE A 160 -1.22 14.74 7.90
N LEU A 161 -0.44 14.11 8.78
CA LEU A 161 0.98 14.44 8.93
C LEU A 161 1.74 14.21 7.62
N ILE A 162 1.56 13.05 6.99
CA ILE A 162 2.29 12.70 5.76
C ILE A 162 1.88 13.60 4.60
N SER A 163 0.60 13.92 4.46
CA SER A 163 0.12 14.87 3.43
C SER A 163 0.73 16.26 3.62
N ALA A 164 0.78 16.77 4.86
CA ALA A 164 1.42 18.04 5.18
C ALA A 164 2.92 18.04 4.83
N LEU A 165 3.66 16.99 5.21
CA LEU A 165 5.09 16.84 4.89
C LEU A 165 5.32 16.68 3.39
N SER A 166 4.49 15.92 2.69
CA SER A 166 4.58 15.76 1.23
C SER A 166 4.39 17.07 0.49
N ALA A 167 3.40 17.89 0.90
CA ALA A 167 3.16 19.22 0.36
C ALA A 167 4.35 20.17 0.61
N LEU A 168 4.98 20.08 1.79
CA LEU A 168 6.18 20.85 2.14
C LEU A 168 7.37 20.45 1.27
N LEU A 169 7.66 19.14 1.13
CA LEU A 169 8.75 18.64 0.28
C LEU A 169 8.52 18.99 -1.18
N TYR A 170 7.26 19.00 -1.60
CA TYR A 170 6.87 19.48 -2.93
C TYR A 170 7.15 20.98 -3.08
N HIS A 171 6.75 21.83 -2.13
CA HIS A 171 7.01 23.26 -2.14
C HIS A 171 8.51 23.58 -2.20
N TRP A 172 9.36 22.82 -1.48
CA TRP A 172 10.82 22.98 -1.54
C TRP A 172 11.45 22.47 -2.83
N GLY A 173 10.70 21.80 -3.69
CA GLY A 173 11.19 21.25 -4.95
C GLY A 173 12.02 19.98 -4.83
N VAL A 174 12.10 19.38 -3.63
CA VAL A 174 12.84 18.12 -3.39
C VAL A 174 12.16 16.97 -4.12
N LEU A 175 10.86 16.80 -3.86
CA LEU A 175 10.05 15.74 -4.46
C LEU A 175 10.02 15.86 -6.00
N GLN A 176 9.92 17.08 -6.51
CA GLN A 176 9.91 17.36 -7.93
C GLN A 176 11.20 16.92 -8.64
N LYS A 177 12.38 17.13 -8.01
CA LYS A 177 13.66 16.68 -8.57
C LYS A 177 13.77 15.15 -8.60
N VAL A 178 13.30 14.48 -7.55
CA VAL A 178 13.28 13.02 -7.49
C VAL A 178 12.37 12.46 -8.58
N VAL A 179 11.14 12.96 -8.68
CA VAL A 179 10.16 12.56 -9.71
C VAL A 179 10.70 12.80 -11.12
N ALA A 180 11.30 13.98 -11.38
CA ALA A 180 11.88 14.29 -12.68
C ALA A 180 13.05 13.36 -13.05
N GLY A 181 13.91 13.00 -12.07
CA GLY A 181 14.99 12.03 -12.26
C GLY A 181 14.46 10.63 -12.62
N MET A 182 13.45 10.16 -11.92
CA MET A 182 12.82 8.85 -12.20
C MET A 182 12.11 8.85 -13.56
N ALA A 183 11.36 9.91 -13.88
CA ALA A 183 10.73 10.08 -15.19
C ALA A 183 11.76 10.07 -16.31
N TRP A 184 12.90 10.76 -16.13
CA TRP A 184 14.00 10.78 -17.11
C TRP A 184 14.56 9.37 -17.37
N VAL A 185 14.77 8.57 -16.32
CA VAL A 185 15.22 7.17 -16.46
C VAL A 185 14.20 6.36 -17.27
N MET A 186 12.90 6.44 -16.95
CA MET A 186 11.85 5.71 -17.66
C MET A 186 11.73 6.13 -19.11
N MET A 187 11.74 7.45 -19.42
CA MET A 187 11.76 7.95 -20.78
C MET A 187 12.94 7.42 -21.59
N ARG A 188 14.13 7.42 -20.99
CA ARG A 188 15.37 7.03 -21.69
C ARG A 188 15.44 5.55 -21.99
N THR A 189 14.96 4.72 -21.07
CA THR A 189 15.01 3.26 -21.15
C THR A 189 13.80 2.68 -21.87
N MET A 190 12.60 2.96 -21.39
CA MET A 190 11.35 2.36 -21.86
C MET A 190 10.78 3.02 -23.12
N ARG A 191 11.31 4.17 -23.56
CA ARG A 191 10.78 5.01 -24.65
C ARG A 191 9.32 5.41 -24.45
N THR A 192 8.95 5.69 -23.22
CA THR A 192 7.67 6.27 -22.86
C THR A 192 7.67 7.76 -23.09
N SER A 193 6.51 8.38 -23.28
CA SER A 193 6.41 9.83 -23.44
C SER A 193 6.75 10.58 -22.16
N GLY A 194 6.96 11.89 -22.26
CA GLY A 194 7.27 12.72 -21.09
C GLY A 194 6.11 12.76 -20.10
N SER A 195 4.88 12.90 -20.57
CA SER A 195 3.68 12.99 -19.73
C SER A 195 3.41 11.70 -18.97
N GLU A 196 3.47 10.53 -19.62
CA GLU A 196 3.23 9.24 -18.96
C GLU A 196 4.36 8.84 -18.01
N SER A 197 5.62 9.16 -18.34
CA SER A 197 6.75 8.91 -17.45
C SER A 197 6.70 9.79 -16.21
N LEU A 198 6.32 11.07 -16.37
CA LEU A 198 6.14 11.99 -15.25
C LEU A 198 4.98 11.53 -14.36
N ALA A 199 3.86 11.15 -14.96
CA ALA A 199 2.71 10.60 -14.23
C ALA A 199 3.08 9.34 -13.42
N GLY A 200 3.76 8.37 -14.07
CA GLY A 200 4.20 7.15 -13.42
C GLY A 200 5.17 7.39 -12.27
N ALA A 201 6.18 8.26 -12.48
CA ALA A 201 7.12 8.62 -11.42
C ALA A 201 6.45 9.37 -10.27
N SER A 202 5.48 10.24 -10.57
CA SER A 202 4.72 10.99 -9.58
C SER A 202 3.85 10.11 -8.71
N ASN A 203 3.22 9.10 -9.31
CA ASN A 203 2.35 8.14 -8.61
C ASN A 203 3.08 7.31 -7.53
N ILE A 204 4.41 7.24 -7.54
CA ILE A 204 5.18 6.59 -6.48
C ILE A 204 5.02 7.32 -5.13
N PHE A 205 4.87 8.65 -5.19
CA PHE A 205 4.86 9.53 -4.01
C PHE A 205 3.50 10.19 -3.78
N LEU A 206 2.83 10.55 -4.87
CA LEU A 206 1.55 11.24 -4.87
C LEU A 206 0.42 10.23 -5.13
N GLY A 207 -0.79 10.61 -4.79
CA GLY A 207 -1.96 9.82 -5.14
C GLY A 207 -2.29 9.86 -6.64
N GLN A 208 -3.14 8.95 -7.06
CA GLN A 208 -3.53 8.79 -8.48
C GLN A 208 -4.23 10.02 -9.09
N THR A 209 -4.79 10.90 -8.28
CA THR A 209 -5.42 12.17 -8.69
C THR A 209 -4.43 13.32 -8.67
N GLU A 210 -3.54 13.38 -7.68
CA GLU A 210 -2.52 14.40 -7.53
C GLU A 210 -1.44 14.29 -8.63
N ALA A 211 -1.06 13.06 -8.99
CA ALA A 211 -0.15 12.83 -10.10
C ALA A 211 -0.73 13.33 -11.43
N ALA A 212 -2.05 13.19 -11.64
CA ALA A 212 -2.73 13.72 -12.82
C ALA A 212 -2.73 15.27 -12.85
N LEU A 213 -2.74 15.93 -11.69
CA LEU A 213 -2.65 17.39 -11.61
C LEU A 213 -1.33 17.91 -12.17
N LEU A 214 -0.23 17.19 -11.98
CA LEU A 214 1.09 17.57 -12.52
C LEU A 214 1.14 17.56 -14.05
N ILE A 215 0.38 16.67 -14.65
CA ILE A 215 0.32 16.53 -16.11
C ILE A 215 -0.93 17.18 -16.73
N LYS A 216 -1.71 17.94 -15.93
CA LYS A 216 -2.94 18.60 -16.38
C LYS A 216 -2.80 19.35 -17.73
N PRO A 217 -1.72 20.12 -18.01
CA PRO A 217 -1.57 20.82 -19.29
C PRO A 217 -1.47 19.87 -20.50
N TYR A 218 -1.11 18.61 -20.28
CA TYR A 218 -0.90 17.62 -21.34
C TYR A 218 -2.11 16.72 -21.54
N LEU A 219 -3.03 16.61 -20.56
CA LEU A 219 -4.20 15.72 -20.60
C LEU A 219 -5.03 15.83 -21.88
N PRO A 220 -5.35 17.01 -22.41
CA PRO A 220 -6.13 17.14 -23.64
C PRO A 220 -5.45 16.51 -24.86
N LYS A 221 -4.11 16.52 -24.90
CA LYS A 221 -3.27 16.07 -26.03
C LYS A 221 -2.76 14.64 -25.90
N MET A 222 -3.02 13.99 -24.77
CA MET A 222 -2.58 12.62 -24.54
C MET A 222 -3.31 11.65 -25.46
N THR A 223 -2.57 10.67 -26.01
CA THR A 223 -3.15 9.55 -26.73
C THR A 223 -3.95 8.63 -25.78
N GLN A 224 -4.76 7.74 -26.33
CA GLN A 224 -5.47 6.74 -25.51
C GLN A 224 -4.49 5.82 -24.76
N SER A 225 -3.34 5.49 -25.36
CA SER A 225 -2.28 4.71 -24.73
C SER A 225 -1.62 5.45 -23.57
N GLU A 226 -1.42 6.76 -23.68
CA GLU A 226 -0.87 7.60 -22.61
C GLU A 226 -1.86 7.76 -21.44
N ILE A 227 -3.16 7.93 -21.74
CA ILE A 227 -4.20 7.95 -20.70
C ILE A 227 -4.29 6.60 -20.00
N MET A 228 -4.19 5.50 -20.75
CA MET A 228 -4.09 4.16 -20.16
C MET A 228 -2.89 4.05 -19.22
N ALA A 229 -1.71 4.54 -19.63
CA ALA A 229 -0.51 4.53 -18.80
C ALA A 229 -0.66 5.36 -17.52
N LEU A 230 -1.29 6.56 -17.61
CA LEU A 230 -1.62 7.37 -16.45
C LEU A 230 -2.50 6.60 -15.46
N MET A 231 -3.60 6.00 -15.94
CA MET A 231 -4.52 5.27 -15.07
C MET A 231 -3.86 4.03 -14.46
N VAL A 232 -3.15 3.23 -15.28
CA VAL A 232 -2.53 1.98 -14.82
C VAL A 232 -1.44 2.24 -13.78
N THR A 233 -0.63 3.28 -13.95
CA THR A 233 0.38 3.64 -12.94
C THR A 233 -0.27 4.10 -11.64
N GLY A 234 -1.41 4.79 -11.69
CA GLY A 234 -2.22 5.11 -10.52
C GLY A 234 -2.79 3.88 -9.82
N PHE A 235 -3.17 2.83 -10.58
CA PHE A 235 -3.64 1.56 -10.01
C PHE A 235 -2.51 0.66 -9.47
N SER A 236 -1.28 0.78 -9.98
CA SER A 236 -0.16 -0.09 -9.61
C SER A 236 0.76 0.47 -8.54
N THR A 237 0.47 1.65 -8.00
CA THR A 237 1.23 2.33 -6.94
C THR A 237 0.31 2.75 -5.78
N ILE A 238 0.92 3.18 -4.68
CA ILE A 238 0.19 3.66 -3.49
C ILE A 238 0.71 5.06 -3.14
N ALA A 239 -0.21 5.98 -2.81
CA ALA A 239 0.14 7.29 -2.27
C ALA A 239 0.92 7.18 -0.94
N THR A 240 1.96 8.00 -0.76
CA THR A 240 2.84 7.96 0.43
C THR A 240 2.05 8.09 1.73
N GLY A 241 0.99 8.91 1.77
CA GLY A 241 0.15 9.09 2.96
C GLY A 241 -0.49 7.79 3.44
N VAL A 242 -1.01 6.99 2.52
CA VAL A 242 -1.66 5.71 2.83
C VAL A 242 -0.63 4.60 3.04
N MET A 243 0.49 4.65 2.30
CA MET A 243 1.60 3.70 2.41
C MET A 243 2.16 3.62 3.84
N VAL A 244 2.34 4.76 4.51
CA VAL A 244 2.84 4.82 5.89
C VAL A 244 1.85 4.18 6.86
N VAL A 245 0.54 4.29 6.62
CA VAL A 245 -0.48 3.59 7.41
C VAL A 245 -0.34 2.07 7.28
N TYR A 246 -0.19 1.54 6.06
CA TYR A 246 -0.02 0.09 5.85
C TYR A 246 1.26 -0.43 6.49
N ALA A 247 2.33 0.35 6.38
CA ALA A 247 3.61 0.04 6.99
C ALA A 247 3.58 0.06 8.53
N GLY A 248 2.62 0.76 9.12
CA GLY A 248 2.37 0.77 10.57
C GLY A 248 1.54 -0.42 11.08
N LEU A 249 0.94 -1.21 10.19
CA LEU A 249 0.19 -2.40 10.60
C LEU A 249 1.14 -3.49 11.14
N PRO A 250 0.73 -4.21 12.21
CA PRO A 250 1.50 -5.34 12.73
C PRO A 250 1.86 -6.35 11.64
N ALA A 251 3.04 -6.93 11.71
CA ALA A 251 3.59 -7.90 10.77
C ALA A 251 3.85 -7.37 9.34
N MET A 252 3.59 -6.08 9.05
CA MET A 252 3.94 -5.46 7.77
C MET A 252 5.32 -4.80 7.86
N SER A 253 6.06 -4.82 6.75
CA SER A 253 7.37 -4.19 6.67
C SER A 253 7.32 -2.94 5.81
N ALA A 254 7.63 -1.78 6.41
CA ALA A 254 7.68 -0.50 5.71
C ALA A 254 8.62 -0.52 4.52
N GLY A 255 9.80 -1.11 4.67
CA GLY A 255 10.79 -1.21 3.58
C GLY A 255 10.26 -1.99 2.38
N HIS A 256 9.50 -3.08 2.59
CA HIS A 256 8.90 -3.83 1.49
C HIS A 256 7.79 -3.05 0.80
N ILE A 257 6.95 -2.32 1.54
CA ILE A 257 5.85 -1.53 0.96
C ILE A 257 6.41 -0.35 0.14
N VAL A 258 7.43 0.35 0.66
CA VAL A 258 8.15 1.40 -0.08
C VAL A 258 8.78 0.84 -1.37
N THR A 259 9.45 -0.30 -1.26
CA THR A 259 10.05 -0.97 -2.42
C THR A 259 9.00 -1.34 -3.47
N ALA A 260 7.85 -1.87 -3.03
CA ALA A 260 6.75 -2.22 -3.91
C ALA A 260 6.20 -1.00 -4.66
N SER A 261 6.01 0.15 -3.98
CA SER A 261 5.54 1.38 -4.62
C SER A 261 6.49 1.85 -5.73
N VAL A 262 7.82 1.79 -5.49
CA VAL A 262 8.82 2.16 -6.52
C VAL A 262 8.81 1.19 -7.71
N LEU A 263 8.68 -0.12 -7.47
CA LEU A 263 8.57 -1.13 -8.53
C LEU A 263 7.26 -1.01 -9.32
N GLY A 264 6.20 -0.52 -8.68
CA GLY A 264 4.87 -0.38 -9.26
C GLY A 264 4.82 0.56 -10.48
N ALA A 265 5.61 1.64 -10.50
CA ALA A 265 5.61 2.58 -11.62
C ALA A 265 6.12 1.97 -12.94
N PRO A 266 7.34 1.38 -13.01
CA PRO A 266 7.79 0.71 -14.23
C PRO A 266 6.94 -0.53 -14.58
N ALA A 267 6.38 -1.25 -13.58
CA ALA A 267 5.46 -2.34 -13.81
C ALA A 267 4.15 -1.85 -14.46
N GLY A 268 3.61 -0.74 -13.94
CA GLY A 268 2.40 -0.11 -14.48
C GLY A 268 2.59 0.36 -15.91
N LEU A 269 3.67 1.07 -16.22
CA LEU A 269 3.98 1.48 -17.60
C LEU A 269 4.15 0.29 -18.54
N LEU A 270 4.84 -0.77 -18.11
CA LEU A 270 5.01 -1.99 -18.86
C LEU A 270 3.66 -2.61 -19.21
N MET A 271 2.82 -2.85 -18.21
CA MET A 271 1.53 -3.50 -18.39
C MET A 271 0.53 -2.65 -19.18
N ALA A 272 0.56 -1.32 -18.96
CA ALA A 272 -0.24 -0.38 -19.76
C ALA A 272 0.08 -0.50 -21.25
N LYS A 273 1.36 -0.50 -21.61
CA LYS A 273 1.79 -0.60 -23.00
C LYS A 273 1.60 -2.00 -23.60
N VAL A 274 1.64 -3.07 -22.81
CA VAL A 274 1.28 -4.42 -23.25
C VAL A 274 -0.22 -4.51 -23.58
N MET A 275 -1.08 -3.99 -22.71
CA MET A 275 -2.53 -4.05 -22.92
C MET A 275 -3.06 -2.99 -23.88
N PHE A 276 -2.40 -1.84 -23.97
CA PHE A 276 -2.77 -0.75 -24.84
C PHE A 276 -1.53 -0.16 -25.53
N PRO A 277 -0.97 -0.85 -26.54
CA PRO A 277 0.24 -0.39 -27.25
C PRO A 277 0.04 1.00 -27.86
N GLU A 278 1.10 1.79 -27.92
CA GLU A 278 1.08 3.07 -28.62
C GLU A 278 1.05 2.87 -30.13
N THR A 279 -0.01 3.32 -30.76
CA THR A 279 -0.21 3.25 -32.20
C THR A 279 -0.35 4.63 -32.82
N GLU A 280 -0.45 5.68 -32.01
CA GLU A 280 -0.60 7.05 -32.42
C GLU A 280 0.71 7.83 -32.23
N LYS A 281 0.85 8.96 -32.90
CA LYS A 281 2.00 9.84 -32.67
C LYS A 281 1.73 10.70 -31.44
N SER A 282 2.49 10.48 -30.36
CA SER A 282 2.38 11.28 -29.15
C SER A 282 2.80 12.72 -29.40
N GLU A 283 1.93 13.67 -29.03
CA GLU A 283 2.26 15.12 -29.00
C GLU A 283 2.98 15.51 -27.71
N THR A 284 2.98 14.63 -26.70
CA THR A 284 3.59 14.86 -25.39
C THR A 284 4.98 14.23 -25.26
N GLY A 285 5.52 13.72 -26.39
CA GLY A 285 6.80 13.00 -26.45
C GLY A 285 8.06 13.87 -26.37
N GLU A 286 7.96 15.18 -26.59
CA GLU A 286 9.11 16.08 -26.53
C GLU A 286 9.57 16.35 -25.09
N ARG A 287 10.88 16.63 -24.94
CA ARG A 287 11.51 17.01 -23.66
C ARG A 287 11.04 18.40 -23.23
N HIS A 288 9.82 18.50 -22.75
CA HIS A 288 9.41 19.73 -22.11
C HIS A 288 10.10 19.84 -20.74
N HIS A 289 10.65 21.01 -20.45
CA HIS A 289 11.04 21.35 -19.09
C HIS A 289 9.75 21.40 -18.25
N PHE A 290 9.56 20.38 -17.43
CA PHE A 290 8.42 20.30 -16.52
C PHE A 290 8.59 21.35 -15.41
N ALA A 291 8.26 22.60 -15.75
CA ALA A 291 8.17 23.67 -14.77
C ALA A 291 6.90 23.45 -13.95
N VAL A 292 7.01 22.71 -12.85
CA VAL A 292 5.91 22.54 -11.92
C VAL A 292 5.73 23.86 -11.16
N LYS A 293 4.58 24.51 -11.34
CA LYS A 293 4.23 25.72 -10.60
C LYS A 293 4.16 25.42 -9.10
N ARG A 294 4.85 26.23 -8.31
CA ARG A 294 4.62 26.26 -6.85
C ARG A 294 3.20 26.74 -6.61
N THR A 295 2.42 25.95 -5.89
CA THR A 295 1.02 26.27 -5.57
C THR A 295 0.88 27.05 -4.27
N ALA A 296 1.82 26.87 -3.32
CA ALA A 296 1.81 27.50 -2.02
C ALA A 296 2.70 28.76 -2.00
N ALA A 297 2.25 29.80 -1.28
CA ALA A 297 2.96 31.06 -1.14
C ALA A 297 4.25 30.94 -0.31
N ASN A 298 4.25 30.08 0.72
CA ASN A 298 5.38 29.82 1.61
C ASN A 298 5.27 28.41 2.23
N SER A 299 6.27 28.04 3.04
CA SER A 299 6.32 26.71 3.68
C SER A 299 5.18 26.45 4.66
N ILE A 300 4.68 27.48 5.36
CA ILE A 300 3.56 27.34 6.30
C ILE A 300 2.26 27.12 5.52
N ASP A 301 2.05 27.87 4.46
CA ASP A 301 0.92 27.71 3.55
C ASP A 301 0.90 26.32 2.90
N ALA A 302 2.08 25.79 2.51
CA ALA A 302 2.21 24.42 2.01
C ALA A 302 1.81 23.37 3.07
N LEU A 303 2.26 23.54 4.31
CA LEU A 303 1.87 22.64 5.43
C LEU A 303 0.37 22.68 5.70
N CYS A 304 -0.22 23.87 5.75
CA CYS A 304 -1.66 24.04 6.00
C CYS A 304 -2.49 23.42 4.87
N THR A 305 -2.11 23.67 3.61
CA THR A 305 -2.78 23.09 2.44
C THR A 305 -2.70 21.56 2.47
N GLY A 306 -1.50 21.01 2.68
CA GLY A 306 -1.31 19.57 2.75
C GLY A 306 -2.03 18.92 3.94
N ALA A 307 -2.11 19.60 5.09
CA ALA A 307 -2.91 19.11 6.22
C ALA A 307 -4.41 19.08 5.88
N GLY A 308 -4.94 20.11 5.21
CA GLY A 308 -6.32 20.15 4.74
C GLY A 308 -6.64 19.02 3.75
N GLU A 309 -5.75 18.78 2.77
CA GLU A 309 -5.85 17.65 1.84
C GLU A 309 -5.82 16.30 2.59
N GLY A 310 -4.96 16.17 3.60
CA GLY A 310 -4.87 15.00 4.47
C GLY A 310 -6.15 14.72 5.25
N VAL A 311 -6.83 15.77 5.75
CA VAL A 311 -8.14 15.64 6.42
C VAL A 311 -9.18 15.09 5.44
N MET A 312 -9.28 15.67 4.24
CA MET A 312 -10.23 15.20 3.22
C MET A 312 -9.96 13.76 2.80
N LEU A 313 -8.68 13.40 2.61
CA LEU A 313 -8.28 12.03 2.28
C LEU A 313 -8.66 11.07 3.42
N SER A 314 -8.44 11.44 4.68
CA SER A 314 -8.79 10.63 5.84
C SER A 314 -10.29 10.38 5.94
N LEU A 315 -11.10 11.41 5.75
CA LEU A 315 -12.57 11.30 5.76
C LEU A 315 -13.06 10.38 4.63
N ASN A 316 -12.49 10.52 3.42
CA ASN A 316 -12.80 9.66 2.30
C ASN A 316 -12.44 8.19 2.59
N VAL A 317 -11.27 7.92 3.17
CA VAL A 317 -10.83 6.57 3.53
C VAL A 317 -11.79 5.97 4.58
N ILE A 318 -12.12 6.71 5.63
CA ILE A 318 -13.04 6.26 6.69
C ILE A 318 -14.43 6.01 6.10
N GLY A 319 -14.96 6.93 5.29
CA GLY A 319 -16.26 6.79 4.65
C GLY A 319 -16.33 5.58 3.71
N MET A 320 -15.29 5.36 2.91
CA MET A 320 -15.19 4.17 2.05
C MET A 320 -15.13 2.88 2.86
N LEU A 321 -14.33 2.82 3.92
CA LEU A 321 -14.25 1.63 4.77
C LEU A 321 -15.61 1.28 5.36
N LEU A 322 -16.33 2.27 5.92
CA LEU A 322 -17.66 2.07 6.48
C LEU A 322 -18.64 1.55 5.43
N ALA A 323 -18.69 2.20 4.26
CA ALA A 323 -19.62 1.84 3.20
C ALA A 323 -19.33 0.45 2.62
N PHE A 324 -18.07 0.16 2.29
CA PHE A 324 -17.71 -1.12 1.65
C PHE A 324 -17.85 -2.31 2.60
N VAL A 325 -17.44 -2.17 3.85
CA VAL A 325 -17.62 -3.25 4.85
C VAL A 325 -19.11 -3.55 5.04
N ALA A 326 -19.95 -2.51 5.12
CA ALA A 326 -21.41 -2.68 5.24
C ALA A 326 -22.01 -3.34 3.99
N VAL A 327 -21.59 -2.92 2.78
CA VAL A 327 -22.07 -3.51 1.51
C VAL A 327 -21.69 -4.98 1.41
N VAL A 328 -20.48 -5.35 1.80
CA VAL A 328 -20.03 -6.76 1.79
C VAL A 328 -20.76 -7.59 2.84
N ALA A 329 -21.00 -7.03 4.02
CA ALA A 329 -21.83 -7.71 5.02
C ALA A 329 -23.25 -7.96 4.49
N LEU A 330 -23.87 -6.97 3.84
CA LEU A 330 -25.16 -7.11 3.17
C LEU A 330 -25.11 -8.18 2.07
N ALA A 331 -24.11 -8.13 1.21
CA ALA A 331 -23.96 -9.08 0.11
C ALA A 331 -23.74 -10.52 0.64
N ASN A 332 -22.93 -10.69 1.69
CA ASN A 332 -22.79 -11.99 2.36
C ASN A 332 -24.14 -12.47 2.95
N ALA A 333 -24.90 -11.60 3.58
CA ALA A 333 -26.22 -11.95 4.08
C ALA A 333 -27.18 -12.40 2.96
N LEU A 334 -27.18 -11.70 1.81
CA LEU A 334 -27.98 -12.07 0.64
C LEU A 334 -27.54 -13.40 0.02
N VAL A 335 -26.24 -13.67 -0.05
CA VAL A 335 -25.68 -14.92 -0.60
C VAL A 335 -25.88 -16.09 0.36
N SER A 336 -25.79 -15.88 1.67
CA SER A 336 -25.96 -16.92 2.68
C SER A 336 -27.42 -17.31 2.91
N TRP A 337 -28.37 -16.41 2.70
CA TRP A 337 -29.78 -16.69 2.92
C TRP A 337 -30.32 -17.90 2.14
N PRO A 338 -30.14 -18.03 0.81
CA PRO A 338 -30.58 -19.23 0.09
C PRO A 338 -29.81 -20.48 0.49
N GLN A 339 -28.53 -20.37 0.89
CA GLN A 339 -27.72 -21.50 1.32
C GLN A 339 -28.21 -22.06 2.68
N HIS A 340 -28.62 -21.19 3.61
CA HIS A 340 -29.27 -21.60 4.85
C HIS A 340 -30.63 -22.25 4.57
N ALA A 341 -31.41 -21.73 3.61
CA ALA A 341 -32.68 -22.35 3.21
C ALA A 341 -32.50 -23.76 2.60
N LEU A 342 -31.33 -24.03 2.00
CA LEU A 342 -30.94 -25.35 1.50
C LEU A 342 -30.31 -26.25 2.56
N GLY A 343 -30.24 -25.80 3.83
CA GLY A 343 -29.73 -26.61 4.96
C GLY A 343 -28.20 -26.63 5.09
N MET A 344 -27.46 -25.70 4.44
CA MET A 344 -26.02 -25.59 4.60
C MET A 344 -25.70 -24.98 5.98
N ALA A 345 -24.93 -25.70 6.78
CA ALA A 345 -24.51 -25.25 8.12
C ALA A 345 -23.50 -24.09 8.04
N GLU A 346 -22.61 -24.16 7.07
CA GLU A 346 -21.59 -23.12 6.81
C GLU A 346 -21.76 -22.58 5.38
N PRO A 347 -22.43 -21.44 5.21
CA PRO A 347 -22.61 -20.84 3.90
C PRO A 347 -21.31 -20.28 3.35
N VAL A 348 -21.12 -20.41 2.05
CA VAL A 348 -19.98 -19.85 1.33
C VAL A 348 -20.12 -18.33 1.28
N THR A 349 -19.09 -17.62 1.76
CA THR A 349 -19.00 -16.16 1.71
C THR A 349 -18.43 -15.68 0.38
N LEU A 350 -18.65 -14.40 0.06
CA LEU A 350 -18.01 -13.76 -1.09
C LEU A 350 -16.47 -13.84 -1.01
N GLN A 351 -15.91 -13.69 0.18
CA GLN A 351 -14.48 -13.77 0.41
C GLN A 351 -13.93 -15.16 0.03
N GLN A 352 -14.63 -16.24 0.43
CA GLN A 352 -14.24 -17.59 0.05
C GLN A 352 -14.35 -17.81 -1.47
N PHE A 353 -15.44 -17.33 -2.10
CA PHE A 353 -15.60 -17.41 -3.54
C PHE A 353 -14.44 -16.70 -4.29
N PHE A 354 -14.13 -15.47 -3.89
CA PHE A 354 -12.98 -14.75 -4.46
C PHE A 354 -11.64 -15.41 -4.12
N GLY A 355 -11.55 -16.08 -2.97
CA GLY A 355 -10.41 -16.92 -2.60
C GLY A 355 -10.15 -18.01 -3.64
N TRP A 356 -11.16 -18.74 -4.01
CA TRP A 356 -11.04 -19.80 -5.02
C TRP A 356 -10.65 -19.25 -6.40
N VAL A 357 -11.25 -18.13 -6.81
CA VAL A 357 -10.92 -17.47 -8.10
C VAL A 357 -9.49 -16.95 -8.12
N ASN A 358 -8.98 -16.44 -7.00
CA ASN A 358 -7.64 -15.84 -6.91
C ASN A 358 -6.55 -16.81 -6.44
N ALA A 359 -6.89 -17.99 -5.93
CA ALA A 359 -5.91 -19.00 -5.51
C ALA A 359 -4.91 -19.39 -6.62
N PRO A 360 -5.30 -19.56 -7.89
CA PRO A 360 -4.35 -19.78 -9.00
C PRO A 360 -3.37 -18.63 -9.19
N PHE A 361 -3.82 -17.38 -9.01
CA PHE A 361 -2.93 -16.22 -9.10
C PHE A 361 -1.95 -16.20 -7.92
N ALA A 362 -2.42 -16.48 -6.69
CA ALA A 362 -1.55 -16.62 -5.54
C ALA A 362 -0.48 -17.70 -5.76
N TRP A 363 -0.85 -18.85 -6.31
CA TRP A 363 0.09 -19.91 -6.68
C TRP A 363 1.12 -19.44 -7.70
N LEU A 364 0.69 -18.77 -8.77
CA LEU A 364 1.58 -18.20 -9.80
C LEU A 364 2.53 -17.14 -9.24
N LEU A 365 2.20 -16.45 -8.16
CA LEU A 365 3.12 -15.56 -7.45
C LEU A 365 4.24 -16.32 -6.73
N GLY A 366 4.13 -17.64 -6.58
CA GLY A 366 5.08 -18.49 -5.84
C GLY A 366 4.73 -18.62 -4.36
N VAL A 367 3.45 -18.41 -4.01
CA VAL A 367 2.90 -18.72 -2.68
C VAL A 367 2.80 -20.24 -2.54
N PRO A 368 3.24 -20.83 -1.43
CA PRO A 368 3.04 -22.26 -1.14
C PRO A 368 1.57 -22.68 -1.20
N ALA A 369 1.31 -23.87 -1.75
CA ALA A 369 -0.05 -24.34 -2.03
C ALA A 369 -0.99 -24.29 -0.80
N LYS A 370 -0.46 -24.58 0.40
CA LYS A 370 -1.23 -24.54 1.66
C LYS A 370 -1.76 -23.14 2.00
N ASP A 371 -1.06 -22.08 1.57
CA ASP A 371 -1.41 -20.70 1.87
C ASP A 371 -2.23 -20.04 0.73
N CYS A 372 -2.31 -20.69 -0.46
CA CYS A 372 -2.97 -20.12 -1.64
C CYS A 372 -4.45 -19.81 -1.43
N GLY A 373 -5.16 -20.58 -0.62
CA GLY A 373 -6.58 -20.33 -0.33
C GLY A 373 -6.77 -19.00 0.40
N PHE A 374 -6.04 -18.77 1.48
CA PHE A 374 -6.13 -17.54 2.25
C PHE A 374 -5.53 -16.34 1.49
N ILE A 375 -4.35 -16.49 0.89
CA ILE A 375 -3.76 -15.39 0.11
C ILE A 375 -4.64 -15.05 -1.10
N GLY A 376 -5.26 -16.05 -1.74
CA GLY A 376 -6.25 -15.82 -2.79
C GLY A 376 -7.45 -15.00 -2.31
N GLN A 377 -7.96 -15.29 -1.10
CA GLN A 377 -9.01 -14.49 -0.47
C GLN A 377 -8.58 -13.03 -0.28
N ILE A 378 -7.40 -12.79 0.28
CA ILE A 378 -6.82 -11.46 0.46
C ILE A 378 -6.67 -10.71 -0.88
N LEU A 379 -6.22 -11.39 -1.93
CA LEU A 379 -6.13 -10.81 -3.27
C LEU A 379 -7.52 -10.48 -3.85
N GLY A 380 -8.53 -11.30 -3.58
CA GLY A 380 -9.91 -11.07 -3.98
C GLY A 380 -10.54 -9.88 -3.23
N GLU A 381 -10.34 -9.80 -1.93
CA GLU A 381 -10.78 -8.68 -1.09
C GLU A 381 -10.25 -7.35 -1.60
N ARG A 382 -8.96 -7.29 -1.99
CA ARG A 382 -8.37 -6.12 -2.62
C ARG A 382 -9.14 -5.62 -3.84
N VAL A 383 -9.57 -6.52 -4.71
CA VAL A 383 -10.26 -6.16 -5.97
C VAL A 383 -11.68 -5.66 -5.70
N VAL A 384 -12.40 -6.35 -4.82
CA VAL A 384 -13.83 -6.11 -4.56
C VAL A 384 -14.05 -4.99 -3.54
N LEU A 385 -13.28 -5.00 -2.47
CA LEU A 385 -13.29 -3.97 -1.43
C LEU A 385 -12.25 -2.90 -1.76
N ASN A 386 -11.08 -3.06 -1.17
CA ASN A 386 -9.87 -2.31 -1.45
C ASN A 386 -8.67 -3.00 -0.78
N GLU A 387 -7.47 -2.54 -1.12
CA GLU A 387 -6.22 -3.03 -0.55
C GLU A 387 -6.09 -2.74 0.95
N PHE A 388 -6.76 -1.70 1.45
CA PHE A 388 -6.71 -1.31 2.86
C PHE A 388 -7.33 -2.39 3.76
N VAL A 389 -8.52 -2.87 3.42
CA VAL A 389 -9.17 -3.99 4.12
C VAL A 389 -8.32 -5.24 4.02
N ALA A 390 -7.80 -5.55 2.83
CA ALA A 390 -6.97 -6.71 2.60
C ALA A 390 -5.67 -6.68 3.45
N TYR A 391 -5.01 -5.52 3.60
CA TYR A 391 -3.85 -5.37 4.49
C TYR A 391 -4.21 -5.56 5.96
N ILE A 392 -5.36 -5.03 6.40
CA ILE A 392 -5.84 -5.21 7.79
C ILE A 392 -6.10 -6.69 8.06
N ASP A 393 -6.79 -7.38 7.17
CA ASP A 393 -7.18 -8.77 7.38
C ASP A 393 -5.97 -9.71 7.29
N LEU A 394 -5.02 -9.44 6.40
CA LEU A 394 -3.71 -10.10 6.39
C LEU A 394 -2.98 -9.89 7.73
N SER A 395 -2.89 -8.65 8.20
CA SER A 395 -2.22 -8.32 9.46
C SER A 395 -2.88 -8.97 10.67
N LYS A 396 -4.21 -8.90 10.78
CA LYS A 396 -4.98 -9.54 11.85
C LYS A 396 -4.76 -11.06 11.87
N HIS A 397 -4.80 -11.69 10.71
CA HIS A 397 -4.63 -13.14 10.60
C HIS A 397 -3.23 -13.58 11.06
N VAL A 398 -2.18 -12.87 10.62
CA VAL A 398 -0.79 -13.17 11.02
C VAL A 398 -0.59 -13.00 12.53
N VAL A 399 -1.22 -11.97 13.13
CA VAL A 399 -1.13 -11.71 14.58
C VAL A 399 -1.94 -12.74 15.38
N ALA A 400 -3.14 -13.08 14.92
CA ALA A 400 -4.02 -14.04 15.61
C ALA A 400 -3.52 -15.48 15.52
N HIS A 401 -2.84 -15.85 14.43
CA HIS A 401 -2.36 -17.21 14.17
C HIS A 401 -0.86 -17.21 13.80
N PRO A 402 0.03 -16.96 14.78
CA PRO A 402 1.46 -16.90 14.53
C PRO A 402 1.99 -18.22 13.94
N GLY A 403 2.64 -18.14 12.78
CA GLY A 403 3.22 -19.32 12.10
C GLY A 403 2.24 -20.14 11.25
N ALA A 404 0.95 -19.79 11.18
CA ALA A 404 -0.02 -20.49 10.30
C ALA A 404 0.30 -20.25 8.81
N ILE A 405 0.79 -19.07 8.48
CA ILE A 405 1.17 -18.68 7.12
C ILE A 405 2.70 -18.51 7.04
N GLU A 406 3.28 -18.95 5.94
CA GLU A 406 4.71 -18.80 5.72
C GLU A 406 5.12 -17.32 5.56
N PRO A 407 6.29 -16.91 6.11
CA PRO A 407 6.79 -15.54 5.96
C PRO A 407 6.89 -15.10 4.50
N ARG A 408 7.24 -16.03 3.59
CA ARG A 408 7.24 -15.80 2.14
C ARG A 408 5.85 -15.40 1.62
N SER A 409 4.80 -16.08 2.07
CA SER A 409 3.41 -15.80 1.64
C SER A 409 2.96 -14.42 2.08
N VAL A 410 3.25 -14.03 3.33
CA VAL A 410 2.96 -12.69 3.86
C VAL A 410 3.70 -11.61 3.06
N LEU A 411 4.97 -11.84 2.76
CA LEU A 411 5.79 -10.92 1.99
C LEU A 411 5.23 -10.75 0.57
N LEU A 412 4.97 -11.84 -0.15
CA LEU A 412 4.42 -11.78 -1.52
C LEU A 412 3.04 -11.11 -1.54
N ALA A 413 2.18 -11.41 -0.55
CA ALA A 413 0.90 -10.72 -0.41
C ALA A 413 1.09 -9.22 -0.20
N SER A 414 2.04 -8.81 0.65
CA SER A 414 2.32 -7.38 0.87
C SER A 414 2.70 -6.63 -0.41
N TYR A 415 3.50 -7.24 -1.28
CA TYR A 415 3.79 -6.68 -2.60
C TYR A 415 2.58 -6.72 -3.53
N ALA A 416 1.87 -7.84 -3.58
CA ALA A 416 0.70 -7.99 -4.45
C ALA A 416 -0.42 -7.01 -4.09
N LEU A 417 -0.57 -6.65 -2.83
CA LEU A 417 -1.56 -5.67 -2.37
C LEU A 417 -1.14 -4.22 -2.65
N CYS A 418 0.13 -3.95 -2.95
CA CYS A 418 0.66 -2.61 -3.12
C CYS A 418 0.18 -1.97 -4.43
N GLY A 419 -0.98 -1.32 -4.39
CA GLY A 419 -1.59 -0.59 -5.51
C GLY A 419 -3.10 -0.49 -5.38
N PHE A 420 -3.66 0.57 -5.92
CA PHE A 420 -5.09 0.92 -5.85
C PHE A 420 -5.97 0.20 -6.90
N ALA A 421 -5.63 -1.03 -7.31
CA ALA A 421 -6.36 -1.76 -8.34
C ALA A 421 -7.64 -2.40 -7.79
N ASN A 422 -8.67 -1.58 -7.57
CA ASN A 422 -10.00 -1.95 -7.10
C ASN A 422 -11.11 -1.15 -7.82
N PHE A 423 -12.36 -1.59 -7.70
CA PHE A 423 -13.50 -0.95 -8.40
C PHE A 423 -13.73 0.51 -7.95
N ALA A 424 -13.55 0.81 -6.66
CA ALA A 424 -13.74 2.17 -6.15
C ALA A 424 -12.73 3.14 -6.78
N SER A 425 -11.49 2.71 -6.99
CA SER A 425 -10.45 3.52 -7.59
C SER A 425 -10.71 3.87 -9.06
N ILE A 426 -11.53 3.09 -9.79
CA ILE A 426 -11.99 3.47 -11.12
C ILE A 426 -12.82 4.76 -11.03
N ALA A 427 -13.77 4.81 -10.10
CA ALA A 427 -14.60 5.99 -9.89
C ALA A 427 -13.79 7.20 -9.43
N ILE A 428 -12.80 6.99 -8.55
CA ILE A 428 -11.88 8.02 -8.07
C ILE A 428 -11.09 8.62 -9.24
N GLN A 429 -10.54 7.80 -10.13
CA GLN A 429 -9.77 8.28 -11.28
C GLN A 429 -10.67 8.99 -12.29
N ILE A 430 -11.84 8.42 -12.65
CA ILE A 430 -12.78 9.07 -13.56
C ILE A 430 -13.25 10.40 -12.99
N GLY A 431 -13.54 10.47 -11.70
CA GLY A 431 -13.95 11.70 -11.02
C GLY A 431 -12.82 12.72 -10.93
N GLY A 432 -11.66 12.33 -10.42
CA GLY A 432 -10.52 13.23 -10.18
C GLY A 432 -9.87 13.72 -11.47
N ILE A 433 -9.48 12.81 -12.37
CA ILE A 433 -8.85 13.18 -13.65
C ILE A 433 -9.90 13.85 -14.57
N GLY A 434 -11.14 13.35 -14.58
CA GLY A 434 -12.23 13.94 -15.36
C GLY A 434 -12.62 15.37 -14.92
N ALA A 435 -12.41 15.72 -13.64
CA ALA A 435 -12.57 17.10 -13.18
C ALA A 435 -11.44 18.02 -13.69
N LEU A 436 -10.22 17.49 -13.88
CA LEU A 436 -9.09 18.23 -14.43
C LEU A 436 -9.22 18.47 -15.94
N CYS A 437 -9.83 17.52 -16.67
CA CYS A 437 -10.04 17.56 -18.12
C CYS A 437 -11.38 16.89 -18.47
N PRO A 438 -12.51 17.65 -18.42
CA PRO A 438 -13.86 17.11 -18.66
C PRO A 438 -14.03 16.46 -20.03
N GLU A 439 -13.32 16.95 -21.05
CA GLU A 439 -13.34 16.43 -22.42
C GLU A 439 -12.88 14.97 -22.50
N ARG A 440 -11.97 14.55 -21.64
CA ARG A 440 -11.37 13.21 -21.61
C ARG A 440 -12.11 12.24 -20.67
N ARG A 441 -13.15 12.70 -19.94
CA ARG A 441 -13.91 11.87 -19.00
C ARG A 441 -14.52 10.63 -19.67
N GLY A 442 -15.00 10.78 -20.91
CA GLY A 442 -15.53 9.66 -21.68
C GLY A 442 -14.50 8.59 -21.99
N ASP A 443 -13.27 8.99 -22.29
CA ASP A 443 -12.15 8.09 -22.54
C ASP A 443 -11.76 7.31 -21.27
N LEU A 444 -11.63 8.02 -20.13
CA LEU A 444 -11.35 7.43 -18.83
C LEU A 444 -12.39 6.35 -18.46
N ALA A 445 -13.68 6.63 -18.70
CA ALA A 445 -14.75 5.68 -18.41
C ALA A 445 -14.68 4.43 -19.30
N LYS A 446 -14.37 4.59 -20.59
CA LYS A 446 -14.25 3.47 -21.54
C LYS A 446 -13.12 2.52 -21.19
N ILE A 447 -11.97 3.04 -20.73
CA ILE A 447 -10.79 2.22 -20.46
C ILE A 447 -10.65 1.85 -18.98
N GLY A 448 -11.43 2.42 -18.06
CA GLY A 448 -11.26 2.32 -16.62
C GLY A 448 -11.15 0.89 -16.10
N LEU A 449 -12.04 -0.01 -16.51
CA LEU A 449 -12.00 -1.41 -16.10
C LEU A 449 -10.74 -2.14 -16.65
N ARG A 450 -10.35 -1.86 -17.89
CA ARG A 450 -9.13 -2.41 -18.49
C ARG A 450 -7.88 -1.88 -17.78
N ALA A 451 -7.89 -0.60 -17.42
CA ALA A 451 -6.79 0.03 -16.71
C ALA A 451 -6.64 -0.56 -15.30
N MET A 452 -7.74 -0.78 -14.57
CA MET A 452 -7.73 -1.45 -13.27
C MET A 452 -7.15 -2.86 -13.38
N PHE A 453 -7.60 -3.64 -14.36
CA PHE A 453 -7.09 -5.00 -14.57
C PHE A 453 -5.61 -5.00 -14.96
N SER A 454 -5.17 -4.06 -15.79
CA SER A 454 -3.77 -3.86 -16.14
C SER A 454 -2.92 -3.50 -14.91
N GLY A 455 -3.42 -2.63 -14.03
CA GLY A 455 -2.78 -2.27 -12.76
C GLY A 455 -2.68 -3.46 -11.80
N LEU A 456 -3.72 -4.30 -11.74
CA LEU A 456 -3.69 -5.55 -10.98
C LEU A 456 -2.58 -6.48 -11.48
N LEU A 457 -2.49 -6.70 -12.79
CA LEU A 457 -1.42 -7.51 -13.40
C LEU A 457 -0.04 -6.89 -13.18
N ALA A 458 0.09 -5.56 -13.20
CA ALA A 458 1.35 -4.88 -12.89
C ALA A 458 1.82 -5.16 -11.45
N CYS A 459 0.90 -5.16 -10.48
CA CYS A 459 1.21 -5.57 -9.11
C CYS A 459 1.64 -7.04 -9.03
N TYR A 460 1.04 -7.93 -9.82
CA TYR A 460 1.43 -9.34 -9.86
C TYR A 460 2.78 -9.53 -10.54
N VAL A 461 3.10 -8.78 -11.59
CA VAL A 461 4.41 -8.79 -12.25
C VAL A 461 5.52 -8.38 -11.28
N MET A 462 5.36 -7.26 -10.56
CA MET A 462 6.38 -6.85 -9.57
C MET A 462 6.52 -7.84 -8.42
N THR A 463 5.42 -8.44 -7.97
CA THR A 463 5.43 -9.47 -6.92
C THR A 463 6.14 -10.74 -7.39
N ALA A 464 5.90 -11.19 -8.62
CA ALA A 464 6.57 -12.34 -9.20
C ALA A 464 8.08 -12.12 -9.30
N ILE A 465 8.54 -10.91 -9.68
CA ILE A 465 9.96 -10.55 -9.68
C ILE A 465 10.57 -10.68 -8.29
N VAL A 466 9.90 -10.15 -7.26
CA VAL A 466 10.35 -10.31 -5.88
C VAL A 466 10.36 -11.79 -5.48
N GLY A 467 9.32 -12.54 -5.85
CA GLY A 467 9.24 -13.99 -5.61
C GLY A 467 10.37 -14.81 -6.23
N ILE A 468 10.92 -14.38 -7.37
CA ILE A 468 12.10 -14.99 -7.98
C ILE A 468 13.36 -14.71 -7.14
N LEU A 469 13.47 -13.52 -6.56
CA LEU A 469 14.67 -13.06 -5.87
C LEU A 469 14.80 -13.57 -4.44
N ILE A 470 13.68 -13.81 -3.76
CA ILE A 470 13.64 -14.31 -2.37
C ILE A 470 13.41 -15.83 -2.37
#